data_c6df6d308f064b0c15420850fa6e2cfa
#
_entry.id   c6df6d308f064b0c15420850fa6e2cfa
#
_cell.length_a   1.000
_cell.length_b   1.000
_cell.length_c   1.000
_cell.angle_alpha   90.00
_cell.angle_beta   90.00
_cell.angle_gamma   90.00
#
_symmetry.space_group_name_H-M   'P 1'
#
loop_
_entity.id
_entity.type
_entity.pdbx_description
1 polymer ?
#
loop_
_entity_poly.entity_id
_entity_poly.type
_entity_poly.pdbx_seq_one_letter_code
_entity_poly.pdbx_strand_id
1 'polypeptide(L)'
;MSEAKIYYQDDCNLAALDGKTIAVIGYGSQGHAHALNAKESGCHVIIGLYEGSKSWKRAEEQGFEVYTAAEAAKKADIIMILINDELQAKMYKESIEPNLEAGNMLMFAHGFNIHFNQIVPPADVDVTMIAPKGPGHTVRSEYQAGKGVPCLVAVHQDATGKALELALAYSLAIGGARAGVLETTFRTETETDLFGEQAVLCGGVMQAGFETLVEAGYDPRNAYFECIHEMKLIVDLIYQSGFAGMRYSISNTAEYGDYVTGPKIITEDTKKAMKKILSDIQDGTFAKDFLLDMSEAGGQVHFKAMRKIAAEHPSEVVGEEIRKLYSWNGEDKLINN
;
A
#
# COMPACT_ATOMS: atom_id res chain seq x y z
N MET A 1 -16.14 6.24 -21.28
CA MET A 1 -15.19 6.68 -20.26
C MET A 1 -13.92 7.04 -21.01
N SER A 2 -13.33 8.23 -20.82
CA SER A 2 -12.03 8.55 -21.39
C SER A 2 -11.01 7.58 -20.79
N GLU A 3 -10.11 7.09 -21.63
CA GLU A 3 -8.98 6.26 -21.18
C GLU A 3 -8.12 7.08 -20.21
N ALA A 4 -7.75 6.52 -19.06
CA ALA A 4 -6.92 7.21 -18.08
C ALA A 4 -5.52 7.40 -18.66
N LYS A 5 -4.94 8.59 -18.48
CA LYS A 5 -3.60 8.89 -18.98
C LYS A 5 -2.55 8.14 -18.17
N ILE A 6 -1.54 7.62 -18.86
CA ILE A 6 -0.37 6.99 -18.26
C ILE A 6 0.85 7.82 -18.59
N TYR A 7 1.63 8.14 -17.57
CA TYR A 7 2.88 8.89 -17.68
C TYR A 7 4.06 7.95 -17.44
N TYR A 8 5.14 8.19 -18.17
CA TYR A 8 6.41 7.46 -18.03
C TYR A 8 7.54 8.44 -17.71
N GLN A 9 8.78 7.95 -17.63
CA GLN A 9 9.95 8.77 -17.27
C GLN A 9 10.09 10.03 -18.12
N ASP A 10 9.84 9.92 -19.43
CA ASP A 10 9.99 11.03 -20.38
C ASP A 10 8.90 12.12 -20.20
N ASP A 11 7.81 11.80 -19.51
CA ASP A 11 6.75 12.73 -19.15
C ASP A 11 7.02 13.46 -17.81
N CYS A 12 8.07 13.07 -17.08
CA CYS A 12 8.38 13.54 -15.74
C CYS A 12 9.66 14.37 -15.72
N ASN A 13 9.65 15.47 -14.96
CA ASN A 13 10.79 16.35 -14.82
C ASN A 13 11.32 16.35 -13.38
N LEU A 14 12.39 15.59 -13.11
CA LEU A 14 12.98 15.51 -11.76
C LEU A 14 13.48 16.87 -11.25
N ALA A 15 13.95 17.76 -12.16
CA ALA A 15 14.42 19.08 -11.79
C ALA A 15 13.34 20.00 -11.18
N ALA A 16 12.05 19.64 -11.30
CA ALA A 16 10.97 20.33 -10.59
C ALA A 16 11.11 20.22 -9.05
N LEU A 17 11.89 19.25 -8.57
CA LEU A 17 12.20 19.08 -7.14
C LEU A 17 13.49 19.75 -6.69
N ASP A 18 14.25 20.40 -7.60
CA ASP A 18 15.49 21.08 -7.26
C ASP A 18 15.25 22.22 -6.27
N GLY A 19 16.04 22.24 -5.20
CA GLY A 19 15.93 23.23 -4.14
C GLY A 19 14.75 23.05 -3.20
N LYS A 20 13.93 22.01 -3.38
CA LYS A 20 12.82 21.70 -2.50
C LYS A 20 13.21 20.71 -1.41
N THR A 21 12.67 20.92 -0.23
CA THR A 21 12.76 19.97 0.89
C THR A 21 11.53 19.08 0.92
N ILE A 22 11.75 17.78 0.90
CA ILE A 22 10.70 16.76 1.02
C ILE A 22 10.74 16.19 2.44
N ALA A 23 9.69 16.39 3.23
CA ALA A 23 9.52 15.71 4.50
C ALA A 23 8.73 14.42 4.30
N VAL A 24 9.32 13.29 4.65
CA VAL A 24 8.61 12.00 4.75
C VAL A 24 8.18 11.81 6.20
N ILE A 25 6.88 11.85 6.45
CA ILE A 25 6.31 11.69 7.78
C ILE A 25 5.96 10.22 8.02
N GLY A 26 6.74 9.56 8.86
CA GLY A 26 6.71 8.12 9.08
C GLY A 26 7.87 7.40 8.39
N TYR A 27 8.37 6.33 9.01
CA TYR A 27 9.51 5.54 8.51
C TYR A 27 9.23 4.04 8.62
N GLY A 28 7.98 3.66 8.33
CA GLY A 28 7.52 2.29 8.16
C GLY A 28 7.90 1.74 6.78
N SER A 29 7.16 0.74 6.29
CA SER A 29 7.45 0.05 5.02
C SER A 29 7.52 1.01 3.83
N GLN A 30 6.49 1.83 3.62
CA GLN A 30 6.49 2.82 2.51
C GLN A 30 7.46 3.98 2.80
N GLY A 31 7.44 4.55 4.01
CA GLY A 31 8.27 5.71 4.36
C GLY A 31 9.75 5.46 4.16
N HIS A 32 10.24 4.30 4.59
CA HIS A 32 11.63 3.87 4.36
C HIS A 32 11.96 3.78 2.85
N ALA A 33 11.10 3.13 2.05
CA ALA A 33 11.33 2.96 0.62
C ALA A 33 11.31 4.30 -0.13
N HIS A 34 10.28 5.12 0.10
CA HIS A 34 10.16 6.43 -0.53
C HIS A 34 11.34 7.34 -0.20
N ALA A 35 11.71 7.43 1.09
CA ALA A 35 12.80 8.30 1.53
C ALA A 35 14.14 7.92 0.89
N LEU A 36 14.50 6.63 0.92
CA LEU A 36 15.76 6.17 0.34
C LEU A 36 15.79 6.33 -1.18
N ASN A 37 14.72 5.97 -1.87
CA ASN A 37 14.66 6.08 -3.32
C ASN A 37 14.77 7.54 -3.78
N ALA A 38 14.03 8.46 -3.13
CA ALA A 38 14.09 9.88 -3.44
C ALA A 38 15.48 10.48 -3.13
N LYS A 39 16.10 10.12 -1.99
CA LYS A 39 17.46 10.54 -1.65
C LYS A 39 18.48 10.05 -2.67
N GLU A 40 18.42 8.78 -3.08
CA GLU A 40 19.31 8.21 -4.10
C GLU A 40 19.09 8.81 -5.49
N SER A 41 17.91 9.36 -5.75
CA SER A 41 17.57 10.14 -6.94
C SER A 41 18.04 11.60 -6.87
N GLY A 42 18.69 12.02 -5.78
CA GLY A 42 19.26 13.35 -5.62
C GLY A 42 18.36 14.37 -4.92
N CYS A 43 17.19 13.97 -4.43
CA CYS A 43 16.29 14.88 -3.69
C CYS A 43 16.80 15.16 -2.27
N HIS A 44 16.52 16.34 -1.75
CA HIS A 44 16.73 16.68 -0.36
C HIS A 44 15.56 16.16 0.48
N VAL A 45 15.79 15.10 1.26
CA VAL A 45 14.78 14.40 2.05
C VAL A 45 15.10 14.48 3.53
N ILE A 46 14.13 14.88 4.33
CA ILE A 46 14.16 14.85 5.79
C ILE A 46 13.04 13.92 6.31
N ILE A 47 13.21 13.41 7.51
CA ILE A 47 12.24 12.48 8.11
C ILE A 47 11.54 13.14 9.30
N GLY A 48 10.21 13.03 9.34
CA GLY A 48 9.38 13.46 10.45
C GLY A 48 8.84 12.27 11.25
N LEU A 49 9.13 12.22 12.56
CA LEU A 49 8.70 11.16 13.46
C LEU A 49 8.16 11.74 14.76
N TYR A 50 7.52 10.91 15.59
CA TYR A 50 7.22 11.29 16.97
C TYR A 50 8.45 11.05 17.87
N GLU A 51 8.58 11.81 18.96
CA GLU A 51 9.66 11.64 19.93
C GLU A 51 9.63 10.24 20.55
N GLY A 52 10.78 9.56 20.56
CA GLY A 52 10.90 8.19 21.06
C GLY A 52 10.49 7.10 20.04
N SER A 53 10.26 7.46 18.79
CA SER A 53 10.03 6.49 17.71
C SER A 53 11.18 5.51 17.57
N LYS A 54 10.86 4.21 17.48
CA LYS A 54 11.87 3.15 17.24
C LYS A 54 12.61 3.33 15.92
N SER A 55 11.99 3.99 14.95
CA SER A 55 12.58 4.24 13.64
C SER A 55 13.54 5.43 13.60
N TRP A 56 13.59 6.24 14.65
CA TRP A 56 14.42 7.45 14.70
C TRP A 56 15.89 7.15 14.43
N LYS A 57 16.48 6.30 15.26
CA LYS A 57 17.87 5.90 15.14
C LYS A 57 18.18 5.24 13.79
N ARG A 58 17.26 4.42 13.28
CA ARG A 58 17.40 3.75 11.98
C ARG A 58 17.47 4.76 10.84
N ALA A 59 16.64 5.79 10.85
CA ALA A 59 16.67 6.85 9.84
C ALA A 59 17.96 7.66 9.90
N GLU A 60 18.45 7.99 11.10
CA GLU A 60 19.75 8.67 11.29
C GLU A 60 20.93 7.80 10.79
N GLU A 61 20.95 6.51 11.09
CA GLU A 61 21.96 5.55 10.59
C GLU A 61 21.99 5.44 9.07
N GLN A 62 20.86 5.72 8.39
CA GLN A 62 20.76 5.79 6.95
C GLN A 62 21.06 7.19 6.37
N GLY A 63 21.53 8.09 7.24
CA GLY A 63 22.04 9.41 6.87
C GLY A 63 20.94 10.42 6.56
N PHE A 64 19.77 10.33 7.20
CA PHE A 64 18.73 11.36 7.14
C PHE A 64 18.83 12.32 8.33
N GLU A 65 18.45 13.57 8.09
CA GLU A 65 18.08 14.47 9.15
C GLU A 65 16.69 14.09 9.67
N VAL A 66 16.58 13.86 10.98
CA VAL A 66 15.33 13.42 11.62
C VAL A 66 14.83 14.49 12.56
N TYR A 67 13.56 14.81 12.46
CA TYR A 67 12.88 15.86 13.21
C TYR A 67 11.57 15.32 13.77
N THR A 68 10.95 16.08 14.68
CA THR A 68 9.53 15.84 14.98
C THR A 68 8.68 16.13 13.74
N ALA A 69 7.48 15.54 13.65
CA ALA A 69 6.59 15.77 12.52
C ALA A 69 6.29 17.27 12.30
N ALA A 70 6.15 18.02 13.40
CA ALA A 70 5.91 19.46 13.35
C ALA A 70 7.12 20.24 12.80
N GLU A 71 8.33 19.91 13.27
CA GLU A 71 9.57 20.57 12.79
C GLU A 71 9.86 20.22 11.33
N ALA A 72 9.63 18.96 10.94
CA ALA A 72 9.77 18.52 9.55
C ALA A 72 8.79 19.24 8.63
N ALA A 73 7.52 19.35 9.01
CA ALA A 73 6.51 20.09 8.26
C ALA A 73 6.90 21.55 8.05
N LYS A 74 7.39 22.23 9.10
CA LYS A 74 7.82 23.61 9.03
C LYS A 74 9.01 23.87 8.09
N LYS A 75 9.83 22.84 7.82
CA LYS A 75 11.02 22.93 6.97
C LYS A 75 10.75 22.52 5.52
N ALA A 76 9.63 21.89 5.25
CA ALA A 76 9.37 21.22 3.99
C ALA A 76 8.54 22.06 3.02
N ASP A 77 8.85 21.91 1.73
CA ASP A 77 7.98 22.33 0.62
C ASP A 77 6.94 21.27 0.30
N ILE A 78 7.34 19.97 0.40
CA ILE A 78 6.50 18.80 0.11
C ILE A 78 6.47 17.91 1.35
N ILE A 79 5.28 17.60 1.82
CA ILE A 79 5.06 16.79 3.03
C ILE A 79 4.35 15.49 2.62
N MET A 80 5.11 14.40 2.54
CA MET A 80 4.61 13.06 2.22
C MET A 80 4.23 12.32 3.49
N ILE A 81 2.93 12.08 3.69
CA ILE A 81 2.40 11.47 4.90
C ILE A 81 2.31 9.95 4.70
N LEU A 82 3.11 9.19 5.47
CA LEU A 82 3.27 7.73 5.36
C LEU A 82 3.19 7.03 6.72
N ILE A 83 2.32 7.50 7.60
CA ILE A 83 1.91 6.81 8.82
C ILE A 83 0.56 6.12 8.58
N ASN A 84 0.14 5.24 9.50
CA ASN A 84 -1.13 4.53 9.43
C ASN A 84 -2.32 5.50 9.31
N ASP A 85 -3.30 5.13 8.50
CA ASP A 85 -4.42 6.00 8.14
C ASP A 85 -5.22 6.51 9.35
N GLU A 86 -5.45 5.66 10.34
CA GLU A 86 -6.18 6.00 11.57
C GLU A 86 -5.46 7.04 12.45
N LEU A 87 -4.15 7.23 12.24
CA LEU A 87 -3.34 8.19 13.00
C LEU A 87 -3.15 9.51 12.26
N GLN A 88 -3.37 9.53 10.95
CA GLN A 88 -3.04 10.69 10.11
C GLN A 88 -3.83 11.93 10.48
N ALA A 89 -5.14 11.82 10.70
CA ALA A 89 -5.98 12.97 10.99
C ALA A 89 -5.57 13.71 12.27
N LYS A 90 -5.25 12.95 13.34
CA LYS A 90 -4.77 13.52 14.60
C LYS A 90 -3.39 14.17 14.41
N MET A 91 -2.45 13.45 13.83
CA MET A 91 -1.09 13.95 13.58
C MET A 91 -1.12 15.18 12.67
N TYR A 92 -1.94 15.17 11.61
CA TYR A 92 -2.12 16.32 10.73
C TYR A 92 -2.54 17.55 11.52
N LYS A 93 -3.61 17.43 12.31
CA LYS A 93 -4.17 18.56 13.07
C LYS A 93 -3.20 19.11 14.14
N GLU A 94 -2.45 18.22 14.80
CA GLU A 94 -1.54 18.59 15.88
C GLU A 94 -0.18 19.08 15.39
N SER A 95 0.33 18.53 14.30
CA SER A 95 1.73 18.72 13.89
C SER A 95 1.90 19.33 12.48
N ILE A 96 1.02 19.04 11.52
CA ILE A 96 1.21 19.50 10.15
C ILE A 96 0.45 20.80 9.89
N GLU A 97 -0.86 20.82 10.15
CA GLU A 97 -1.73 21.97 9.85
C GLU A 97 -1.21 23.30 10.43
N PRO A 98 -0.73 23.37 11.69
CA PRO A 98 -0.21 24.62 12.27
C PRO A 98 1.11 25.13 11.63
N ASN A 99 1.77 24.29 10.85
CA ASN A 99 3.08 24.57 10.24
C ASN A 99 3.02 24.64 8.71
N LEU A 100 1.83 24.56 8.12
CA LEU A 100 1.65 24.73 6.66
C LEU A 100 1.78 26.20 6.26
N GLU A 101 2.44 26.41 5.15
CA GLU A 101 2.53 27.70 4.48
C GLU A 101 1.85 27.62 3.11
N ALA A 102 1.34 28.76 2.61
CA ALA A 102 0.76 28.83 1.28
C ALA A 102 1.75 28.34 0.22
N GLY A 103 1.29 27.46 -0.67
CA GLY A 103 2.11 26.85 -1.71
C GLY A 103 2.86 25.57 -1.27
N ASN A 104 2.77 25.14 -0.01
CA ASN A 104 3.21 23.80 0.36
C ASN A 104 2.39 22.72 -0.36
N MET A 105 2.94 21.54 -0.45
CA MET A 105 2.24 20.36 -0.97
C MET A 105 2.07 19.32 0.11
N LEU A 106 0.83 18.89 0.33
CA LEU A 106 0.50 17.66 1.04
C LEU A 106 0.42 16.51 0.05
N MET A 107 1.15 15.44 0.31
CA MET A 107 1.16 14.26 -0.53
C MET A 107 0.83 13.01 0.29
N PHE A 108 0.06 12.11 -0.30
CA PHE A 108 -0.41 10.87 0.30
C PHE A 108 -0.04 9.68 -0.58
N ALA A 109 0.04 8.48 0.01
CA ALA A 109 0.20 7.23 -0.75
C ALA A 109 -1.11 6.42 -0.83
N HIS A 110 -2.15 6.84 -0.11
CA HIS A 110 -3.50 6.30 -0.13
C HIS A 110 -4.50 7.43 0.10
N GLY A 111 -5.65 7.35 -0.57
CA GLY A 111 -6.59 8.46 -0.59
C GLY A 111 -7.55 8.54 0.61
N PHE A 112 -7.50 7.61 1.57
CA PHE A 112 -8.48 7.40 2.64
C PHE A 112 -8.84 8.69 3.39
N ASN A 113 -7.87 9.39 3.93
CA ASN A 113 -8.10 10.54 4.82
C ASN A 113 -8.66 11.76 4.08
N ILE A 114 -8.33 11.94 2.81
CA ILE A 114 -8.90 13.00 1.96
C ILE A 114 -10.29 12.60 1.48
N HIS A 115 -10.45 11.38 0.97
CA HIS A 115 -11.73 10.90 0.42
C HIS A 115 -12.85 10.88 1.48
N PHE A 116 -12.55 10.41 2.68
CA PHE A 116 -13.52 10.38 3.79
C PHE A 116 -13.51 11.65 4.66
N ASN A 117 -12.92 12.76 4.19
CA ASN A 117 -12.88 14.06 4.86
C ASN A 117 -12.37 14.01 6.31
N GLN A 118 -11.44 13.12 6.62
CA GLN A 118 -10.76 13.08 7.91
C GLN A 118 -9.68 14.17 7.99
N ILE A 119 -9.11 14.53 6.85
CA ILE A 119 -8.22 15.68 6.67
C ILE A 119 -8.85 16.60 5.63
N VAL A 120 -8.99 17.88 5.99
CA VAL A 120 -9.49 18.95 5.10
C VAL A 120 -8.40 20.02 5.03
N PRO A 121 -7.55 20.01 4.00
CA PRO A 121 -6.46 20.95 3.86
C PRO A 121 -6.94 22.39 3.58
N PRO A 122 -6.17 23.43 3.96
CA PRO A 122 -6.46 24.80 3.56
C PRO A 122 -6.35 24.99 2.03
N ALA A 123 -7.08 25.97 1.51
CA ALA A 123 -7.26 26.14 0.06
C ALA A 123 -6.00 26.63 -0.69
N ASP A 124 -4.99 27.07 0.01
CA ASP A 124 -3.75 27.64 -0.50
C ASP A 124 -2.56 26.66 -0.56
N VAL A 125 -2.81 25.37 -0.33
CA VAL A 125 -1.81 24.29 -0.47
C VAL A 125 -2.20 23.32 -1.59
N ASP A 126 -1.21 22.68 -2.21
CA ASP A 126 -1.44 21.58 -3.14
C ASP A 126 -1.76 20.29 -2.37
N VAL A 127 -2.65 19.46 -2.92
CA VAL A 127 -2.98 18.15 -2.35
C VAL A 127 -2.93 17.09 -3.44
N THR A 128 -1.98 16.18 -3.31
CA THR A 128 -1.70 15.15 -4.31
C THR A 128 -1.58 13.78 -3.69
N MET A 129 -1.61 12.77 -4.53
CA MET A 129 -1.37 11.38 -4.16
C MET A 129 -0.42 10.74 -5.17
N ILE A 130 0.58 10.01 -4.65
CA ILE A 130 1.37 9.03 -5.38
C ILE A 130 1.25 7.71 -4.63
N ALA A 131 0.49 6.78 -5.20
CA ALA A 131 0.16 5.50 -4.59
C ALA A 131 0.84 4.34 -5.34
N PRO A 132 2.03 3.87 -4.92
CA PRO A 132 2.65 2.69 -5.49
C PRO A 132 1.78 1.46 -5.28
N LYS A 133 1.56 0.66 -6.33
CA LYS A 133 0.76 -0.56 -6.25
C LYS A 133 1.64 -1.77 -5.91
N GLY A 134 2.15 -1.75 -4.69
CA GLY A 134 2.98 -2.79 -4.09
C GLY A 134 3.48 -2.41 -2.70
N PRO A 135 3.85 -3.39 -1.87
CA PRO A 135 4.38 -3.14 -0.53
C PRO A 135 5.73 -2.41 -0.57
N GLY A 136 6.04 -1.65 0.47
CA GLY A 136 7.22 -0.77 0.49
C GLY A 136 8.54 -1.50 0.24
N HIS A 137 8.72 -2.72 0.75
CA HIS A 137 9.94 -3.50 0.46
C HIS A 137 10.09 -3.82 -1.03
N THR A 138 8.97 -4.04 -1.75
CA THR A 138 8.98 -4.23 -3.20
C THR A 138 9.30 -2.92 -3.92
N VAL A 139 8.72 -1.78 -3.48
CA VAL A 139 9.06 -0.45 -4.01
C VAL A 139 10.57 -0.21 -3.91
N ARG A 140 11.19 -0.61 -2.80
CA ARG A 140 12.65 -0.48 -2.60
C ARG A 140 13.44 -1.44 -3.47
N SER A 141 13.13 -2.73 -3.46
CA SER A 141 13.88 -3.75 -4.20
C SER A 141 13.81 -3.57 -5.72
N GLU A 142 12.64 -3.21 -6.26
CA GLU A 142 12.50 -2.94 -7.69
C GLU A 142 13.27 -1.66 -8.10
N TYR A 143 13.27 -0.63 -7.26
CA TYR A 143 14.09 0.57 -7.50
C TYR A 143 15.60 0.22 -7.57
N GLN A 144 16.10 -0.56 -6.60
CA GLN A 144 17.49 -0.99 -6.58
C GLN A 144 17.87 -1.87 -7.78
N ALA A 145 16.91 -2.64 -8.30
CA ALA A 145 17.07 -3.44 -9.52
C ALA A 145 17.01 -2.61 -10.82
N GLY A 146 16.90 -1.27 -10.73
CA GLY A 146 16.76 -0.39 -11.90
C GLY A 146 15.34 -0.41 -12.53
N LYS A 147 14.41 -1.10 -11.88
CA LYS A 147 13.00 -1.19 -12.25
C LYS A 147 12.16 -0.21 -11.43
N GLY A 148 10.85 -0.40 -11.38
CA GLY A 148 9.92 0.36 -10.56
C GLY A 148 8.62 -0.39 -10.29
N VAL A 149 7.89 0.06 -9.29
CA VAL A 149 6.52 -0.37 -9.03
C VAL A 149 5.58 0.67 -9.64
N PRO A 150 4.60 0.27 -10.47
CA PRO A 150 3.66 1.24 -11.04
C PRO A 150 2.91 2.00 -9.96
N CYS A 151 2.64 3.27 -10.22
CA CYS A 151 1.96 4.15 -9.28
C CYS A 151 0.64 4.68 -9.85
N LEU A 152 -0.27 5.05 -8.97
CA LEU A 152 -1.38 5.93 -9.31
C LEU A 152 -1.03 7.37 -8.92
N VAL A 153 -1.42 8.34 -9.74
CA VAL A 153 -1.31 9.77 -9.43
C VAL A 153 -2.69 10.40 -9.40
N ALA A 154 -2.94 11.23 -8.40
CA ALA A 154 -4.14 12.05 -8.33
C ALA A 154 -3.84 13.43 -7.78
N VAL A 155 -4.54 14.45 -8.30
CA VAL A 155 -4.56 15.82 -7.78
C VAL A 155 -5.94 16.09 -7.22
N HIS A 156 -6.00 16.34 -5.92
CA HIS A 156 -7.23 16.74 -5.24
C HIS A 156 -7.38 18.27 -5.27
N GLN A 157 -6.28 18.99 -5.04
CA GLN A 157 -6.22 20.44 -5.01
C GLN A 157 -4.91 20.92 -5.66
N ASP A 158 -5.01 21.90 -6.54
CA ASP A 158 -3.89 22.53 -7.25
C ASP A 158 -3.91 24.04 -7.02
N ALA A 159 -3.36 24.46 -5.89
CA ALA A 159 -3.32 25.86 -5.48
C ALA A 159 -2.22 26.63 -6.22
N THR A 160 -1.12 25.94 -6.58
CA THR A 160 0.04 26.56 -7.22
C THR A 160 0.03 26.50 -8.76
N GLY A 161 -0.84 25.65 -9.34
CA GLY A 161 -0.83 25.30 -10.76
C GLY A 161 0.30 24.33 -11.15
N LYS A 162 0.99 23.74 -10.16
CA LYS A 162 2.12 22.81 -10.36
C LYS A 162 1.95 21.45 -9.69
N ALA A 163 0.79 21.19 -9.11
CA ALA A 163 0.58 20.01 -8.30
C ALA A 163 0.87 18.71 -9.06
N LEU A 164 0.39 18.57 -10.29
CA LEU A 164 0.65 17.38 -11.11
C LEU A 164 2.13 17.25 -11.50
N GLU A 165 2.79 18.33 -11.89
CA GLU A 165 4.21 18.34 -12.26
C GLU A 165 5.08 17.83 -11.10
N LEU A 166 4.87 18.36 -9.90
CA LEU A 166 5.61 17.98 -8.69
C LEU A 166 5.31 16.53 -8.27
N ALA A 167 4.05 16.08 -8.37
CA ALA A 167 3.68 14.71 -8.08
C ALA A 167 4.34 13.72 -9.05
N LEU A 168 4.38 14.02 -10.34
CA LEU A 168 5.06 13.20 -11.34
C LEU A 168 6.58 13.19 -11.13
N ALA A 169 7.18 14.33 -10.78
CA ALA A 169 8.60 14.41 -10.42
C ALA A 169 8.91 13.53 -9.18
N TYR A 170 8.05 13.56 -8.17
CA TYR A 170 8.18 12.68 -6.99
C TYR A 170 8.05 11.20 -7.37
N SER A 171 7.09 10.84 -8.22
CA SER A 171 6.95 9.47 -8.72
C SER A 171 8.20 8.98 -9.45
N LEU A 172 8.83 9.85 -10.25
CA LEU A 172 10.11 9.56 -10.90
C LEU A 172 11.22 9.35 -9.86
N ALA A 173 11.29 10.21 -8.83
CA ALA A 173 12.29 10.12 -7.76
C ALA A 173 12.21 8.79 -7.00
N ILE A 174 11.01 8.24 -6.76
CA ILE A 174 10.86 6.94 -6.10
C ILE A 174 10.90 5.73 -7.04
N GLY A 175 11.03 5.97 -8.36
CA GLY A 175 11.15 4.92 -9.39
C GLY A 175 9.83 4.49 -10.04
N GLY A 176 8.69 5.02 -9.61
CA GLY A 176 7.36 4.64 -10.13
C GLY A 176 7.20 4.90 -11.62
N ALA A 177 7.68 6.03 -12.12
CA ALA A 177 7.59 6.41 -13.52
C ALA A 177 8.36 5.47 -14.48
N ARG A 178 9.26 4.60 -13.97
CA ARG A 178 9.92 3.55 -14.77
C ARG A 178 8.93 2.46 -15.20
N ALA A 179 7.92 2.19 -14.37
CA ALA A 179 6.88 1.19 -14.63
C ALA A 179 5.59 1.79 -15.20
N GLY A 180 5.39 3.08 -14.98
CA GLY A 180 4.22 3.85 -15.41
C GLY A 180 3.41 4.41 -14.25
N VAL A 181 2.85 5.60 -14.47
CA VAL A 181 2.04 6.35 -13.50
C VAL A 181 0.67 6.61 -14.10
N LEU A 182 -0.35 5.93 -13.60
CA LEU A 182 -1.73 6.04 -14.09
C LEU A 182 -2.45 7.18 -13.38
N GLU A 183 -3.02 8.12 -14.15
CA GLU A 183 -3.84 9.20 -13.61
C GLU A 183 -5.19 8.69 -13.10
N THR A 184 -5.57 9.10 -11.91
CA THR A 184 -6.80 8.70 -11.24
C THR A 184 -7.35 9.83 -10.36
N THR A 185 -8.28 9.51 -9.47
CA THR A 185 -8.81 10.42 -8.44
C THR A 185 -8.62 9.81 -7.06
N PHE A 186 -8.59 10.62 -6.00
CA PHE A 186 -8.58 10.15 -4.62
C PHE A 186 -9.73 9.17 -4.35
N ARG A 187 -10.92 9.50 -4.81
CA ARG A 187 -12.09 8.62 -4.69
C ARG A 187 -11.85 7.26 -5.34
N THR A 188 -11.45 7.25 -6.60
CA THR A 188 -11.30 6.00 -7.36
C THR A 188 -10.21 5.13 -6.74
N GLU A 189 -9.06 5.73 -6.41
CA GLU A 189 -7.98 4.98 -5.76
C GLU A 189 -8.45 4.37 -4.43
N THR A 190 -9.02 5.17 -3.53
CA THR A 190 -9.48 4.68 -2.22
C THR A 190 -10.50 3.56 -2.34
N GLU A 191 -11.55 3.74 -3.16
CA GLU A 191 -12.60 2.73 -3.31
C GLU A 191 -12.08 1.44 -3.94
N THR A 192 -11.20 1.52 -4.94
CA THR A 192 -10.69 0.33 -5.63
C THR A 192 -9.59 -0.38 -4.84
N ASP A 193 -8.75 0.35 -4.12
CA ASP A 193 -7.70 -0.22 -3.27
C ASP A 193 -8.32 -1.00 -2.10
N LEU A 194 -9.21 -0.37 -1.33
CA LEU A 194 -9.94 -1.03 -0.25
C LEU A 194 -10.76 -2.24 -0.74
N PHE A 195 -11.38 -2.14 -1.92
CA PHE A 195 -12.09 -3.28 -2.48
C PHE A 195 -11.14 -4.43 -2.85
N GLY A 196 -10.02 -4.12 -3.49
CA GLY A 196 -9.00 -5.11 -3.83
C GLY A 196 -8.48 -5.86 -2.60
N GLU A 197 -8.14 -5.11 -1.55
CA GLU A 197 -7.65 -5.67 -0.29
C GLU A 197 -8.68 -6.57 0.40
N GLN A 198 -9.94 -6.16 0.44
CA GLN A 198 -11.01 -6.87 1.18
C GLN A 198 -11.60 -8.04 0.40
N ALA A 199 -11.80 -7.89 -0.92
CA ALA A 199 -12.54 -8.86 -1.71
C ALA A 199 -11.67 -9.82 -2.54
N VAL A 200 -10.41 -9.45 -2.82
CA VAL A 200 -9.53 -10.21 -3.72
C VAL A 200 -8.27 -10.71 -3.02
N LEU A 201 -7.57 -9.81 -2.31
CA LEU A 201 -6.27 -10.11 -1.70
C LEU A 201 -6.36 -10.73 -0.30
N CYS A 202 -7.56 -10.87 0.25
CA CYS A 202 -7.80 -11.32 1.62
C CYS A 202 -7.42 -12.77 1.93
N GLY A 203 -7.03 -13.57 0.92
CA GLY A 203 -6.58 -14.95 1.14
C GLY A 203 -7.67 -15.95 1.55
N GLY A 204 -8.93 -15.54 1.71
CA GLY A 204 -10.00 -16.38 2.25
C GLY A 204 -10.24 -17.68 1.46
N VAL A 205 -10.12 -17.66 0.14
CA VAL A 205 -10.27 -18.88 -0.69
C VAL A 205 -9.15 -19.87 -0.43
N MET A 206 -7.91 -19.40 -0.24
CA MET A 206 -6.75 -20.26 0.09
C MET A 206 -6.91 -20.89 1.45
N GLN A 207 -7.35 -20.12 2.45
CA GLN A 207 -7.60 -20.62 3.80
C GLN A 207 -8.72 -21.65 3.82
N ALA A 208 -9.85 -21.39 3.16
CA ALA A 208 -10.95 -22.34 3.05
C ALA A 208 -10.54 -23.65 2.33
N GLY A 209 -9.67 -23.57 1.34
CA GLY A 209 -9.08 -24.75 0.68
C GLY A 209 -8.24 -25.58 1.63
N PHE A 210 -7.35 -24.93 2.39
CA PHE A 210 -6.54 -25.58 3.43
C PHE A 210 -7.42 -26.29 4.48
N GLU A 211 -8.41 -25.58 5.03
CA GLU A 211 -9.35 -26.13 6.02
C GLU A 211 -10.07 -27.36 5.48
N THR A 212 -10.59 -27.28 4.25
CA THR A 212 -11.33 -28.39 3.60
C THR A 212 -10.47 -29.64 3.48
N LEU A 213 -9.19 -29.52 3.11
CA LEU A 213 -8.28 -30.66 3.01
C LEU A 213 -7.96 -31.25 4.40
N VAL A 214 -7.70 -30.40 5.39
CA VAL A 214 -7.41 -30.86 6.76
C VAL A 214 -8.62 -31.56 7.39
N GLU A 215 -9.82 -31.02 7.23
CA GLU A 215 -11.07 -31.64 7.68
C GLU A 215 -11.33 -33.00 7.00
N ALA A 216 -10.91 -33.15 5.74
CA ALA A 216 -10.98 -34.43 5.02
C ALA A 216 -9.90 -35.45 5.48
N GLY A 217 -9.00 -35.06 6.40
CA GLY A 217 -7.99 -35.93 6.99
C GLY A 217 -6.64 -35.94 6.28
N TYR A 218 -6.39 -35.00 5.36
CA TYR A 218 -5.07 -34.84 4.75
C TYR A 218 -4.06 -34.18 5.71
N ASP A 219 -2.78 -34.50 5.53
CA ASP A 219 -1.69 -33.89 6.32
C ASP A 219 -1.70 -32.35 6.12
N PRO A 220 -1.71 -31.56 7.21
CA PRO A 220 -1.76 -30.09 7.10
C PRO A 220 -0.59 -29.48 6.32
N ARG A 221 0.58 -30.13 6.29
CA ARG A 221 1.72 -29.64 5.49
C ARG A 221 1.46 -29.79 3.99
N ASN A 222 0.85 -30.91 3.58
CA ASN A 222 0.42 -31.08 2.18
C ASN A 222 -0.64 -30.03 1.81
N ALA A 223 -1.65 -29.83 2.67
CA ALA A 223 -2.68 -28.81 2.45
C ALA A 223 -2.07 -27.39 2.33
N TYR A 224 -1.06 -27.09 3.13
CA TYR A 224 -0.35 -25.81 3.05
C TYR A 224 0.42 -25.64 1.75
N PHE A 225 1.15 -26.67 1.29
CA PHE A 225 1.87 -26.60 0.01
C PHE A 225 0.94 -26.37 -1.15
N GLU A 226 -0.16 -27.12 -1.23
CA GLU A 226 -1.09 -27.09 -2.35
C GLU A 226 -1.96 -25.82 -2.38
N CYS A 227 -2.47 -25.37 -1.22
CA CYS A 227 -3.42 -24.26 -1.18
C CYS A 227 -2.78 -22.89 -0.95
N ILE A 228 -1.59 -22.82 -0.35
CA ILE A 228 -0.99 -21.55 0.08
C ILE A 228 0.36 -21.32 -0.59
N HIS A 229 1.30 -22.24 -0.43
CA HIS A 229 2.67 -22.04 -0.95
C HIS A 229 2.68 -21.94 -2.48
N GLU A 230 2.03 -22.86 -3.17
CA GLU A 230 2.04 -22.91 -4.63
C GLU A 230 1.34 -21.70 -5.27
N MET A 231 0.38 -21.08 -4.56
CA MET A 231 -0.33 -19.90 -5.05
C MET A 231 0.62 -18.79 -5.53
N LYS A 232 1.75 -18.59 -4.84
CA LYS A 232 2.74 -17.60 -5.28
C LYS A 232 3.22 -17.86 -6.71
N LEU A 233 3.49 -19.11 -7.05
CA LEU A 233 4.01 -19.49 -8.37
C LEU A 233 2.94 -19.29 -9.45
N ILE A 234 1.70 -19.57 -9.14
CA ILE A 234 0.55 -19.34 -10.04
C ILE A 234 0.33 -17.83 -10.24
N VAL A 235 0.41 -17.03 -9.16
CA VAL A 235 0.32 -15.56 -9.24
C VAL A 235 1.46 -14.99 -10.07
N ASP A 236 2.67 -15.50 -9.96
CA ASP A 236 3.81 -15.09 -10.79
C ASP A 236 3.53 -15.33 -12.29
N LEU A 237 2.91 -16.47 -12.66
CA LEU A 237 2.49 -16.74 -14.04
C LEU A 237 1.39 -15.78 -14.53
N ILE A 238 0.40 -15.48 -13.67
CA ILE A 238 -0.65 -14.48 -13.98
C ILE A 238 -0.02 -13.10 -14.19
N TYR A 239 0.90 -12.72 -13.33
CA TYR A 239 1.61 -11.44 -13.41
C TYR A 239 2.41 -11.30 -14.72
N GLN A 240 3.07 -12.37 -15.15
CA GLN A 240 3.91 -12.39 -16.36
C GLN A 240 3.12 -12.43 -17.66
N SER A 241 2.01 -13.16 -17.70
CA SER A 241 1.35 -13.54 -18.95
C SER A 241 -0.18 -13.51 -18.91
N GLY A 242 -0.78 -13.00 -17.84
CA GLY A 242 -2.22 -12.97 -17.63
C GLY A 242 -2.82 -14.36 -17.39
N PHE A 243 -4.14 -14.41 -17.16
CA PHE A 243 -4.84 -15.68 -16.89
C PHE A 243 -4.72 -16.69 -18.04
N ALA A 244 -4.76 -16.24 -19.29
CA ALA A 244 -4.63 -17.15 -20.42
C ALA A 244 -3.23 -17.77 -20.50
N GLY A 245 -2.18 -16.97 -20.29
CA GLY A 245 -0.80 -17.46 -20.27
C GLY A 245 -0.51 -18.37 -19.08
N MET A 246 -1.06 -18.06 -17.92
CA MET A 246 -0.99 -18.93 -16.75
C MET A 246 -1.61 -20.30 -17.04
N ARG A 247 -2.85 -20.33 -17.56
CA ARG A 247 -3.56 -21.57 -17.92
C ARG A 247 -2.80 -22.42 -18.95
N TYR A 248 -2.23 -21.76 -19.97
CA TYR A 248 -1.39 -22.43 -20.96
C TYR A 248 -0.11 -23.03 -20.36
N SER A 249 0.39 -22.50 -19.25
CA SER A 249 1.64 -22.89 -18.62
C SER A 249 1.49 -23.99 -17.55
N ILE A 250 0.27 -24.31 -17.15
CA ILE A 250 -0.04 -25.38 -16.19
C ILE A 250 -0.44 -26.67 -16.91
N SER A 251 -0.68 -27.77 -16.17
CA SER A 251 -1.12 -29.03 -16.78
C SER A 251 -2.54 -28.93 -17.34
N ASN A 252 -2.84 -29.69 -18.38
CA ASN A 252 -4.19 -29.78 -18.94
C ASN A 252 -5.24 -30.18 -17.89
N THR A 253 -4.86 -30.99 -16.90
CA THR A 253 -5.74 -31.40 -15.80
C THR A 253 -6.09 -30.21 -14.91
N ALA A 254 -5.11 -29.38 -14.57
CA ALA A 254 -5.31 -28.20 -13.74
C ALA A 254 -6.12 -27.13 -14.52
N GLU A 255 -5.78 -26.88 -15.79
CA GLU A 255 -6.51 -25.95 -16.65
C GLU A 255 -7.99 -26.37 -16.79
N TYR A 256 -8.26 -27.64 -17.09
CA TYR A 256 -9.61 -28.17 -17.18
C TYR A 256 -10.35 -28.02 -15.84
N GLY A 257 -9.69 -28.35 -14.74
CA GLY A 257 -10.25 -28.19 -13.39
C GLY A 257 -10.68 -26.76 -13.12
N ASP A 258 -9.84 -25.78 -13.43
CA ASP A 258 -10.15 -24.35 -13.26
C ASP A 258 -11.42 -23.95 -14.02
N TYR A 259 -11.56 -24.36 -15.30
CA TYR A 259 -12.74 -24.04 -16.10
C TYR A 259 -14.04 -24.65 -15.58
N VAL A 260 -14.02 -25.89 -15.07
CA VAL A 260 -15.24 -26.59 -14.68
C VAL A 260 -15.59 -26.44 -13.21
N THR A 261 -14.64 -26.10 -12.34
CA THR A 261 -14.85 -25.99 -10.89
C THR A 261 -14.84 -24.57 -10.37
N GLY A 262 -14.07 -23.66 -10.99
CA GLY A 262 -14.03 -22.25 -10.60
C GLY A 262 -15.42 -21.62 -10.46
N PRO A 263 -16.33 -21.79 -11.44
CA PRO A 263 -17.69 -21.25 -11.33
C PRO A 263 -18.57 -21.85 -10.22
N LYS A 264 -18.16 -22.99 -9.64
CA LYS A 264 -18.87 -23.59 -8.50
C LYS A 264 -18.49 -22.90 -7.17
N ILE A 265 -17.31 -22.32 -7.10
CA ILE A 265 -16.81 -21.56 -5.93
C ILE A 265 -17.19 -20.08 -6.07
N ILE A 266 -16.90 -19.47 -7.21
CA ILE A 266 -17.22 -18.06 -7.48
C ILE A 266 -18.60 -18.00 -8.15
N THR A 267 -19.62 -18.10 -7.32
CA THR A 267 -21.05 -18.10 -7.71
C THR A 267 -21.61 -16.68 -7.80
N GLU A 268 -22.88 -16.55 -8.21
CA GLU A 268 -23.58 -15.27 -8.16
C GLU A 268 -23.74 -14.74 -6.72
N ASP A 269 -23.80 -15.59 -5.72
CA ASP A 269 -23.86 -15.15 -4.31
C ASP A 269 -22.49 -14.62 -3.86
N THR A 270 -21.39 -15.21 -4.30
CA THR A 270 -20.04 -14.64 -4.10
C THR A 270 -19.95 -13.24 -4.72
N LYS A 271 -20.45 -13.05 -5.93
CA LYS A 271 -20.47 -11.72 -6.59
C LYS A 271 -21.39 -10.72 -5.88
N LYS A 272 -22.51 -11.17 -5.30
CA LYS A 272 -23.38 -10.30 -4.48
C LYS A 272 -22.66 -9.84 -3.21
N ALA A 273 -21.91 -10.73 -2.55
CA ALA A 273 -21.10 -10.37 -1.40
C ALA A 273 -20.03 -9.32 -1.77
N MET A 274 -19.33 -9.50 -2.89
CA MET A 274 -18.38 -8.52 -3.40
C MET A 274 -19.03 -7.15 -3.67
N LYS A 275 -20.23 -7.12 -4.26
CA LYS A 275 -20.98 -5.88 -4.50
C LYS A 275 -21.38 -5.20 -3.18
N LYS A 276 -21.72 -5.98 -2.16
CA LYS A 276 -22.03 -5.43 -0.83
C LYS A 276 -20.80 -4.80 -0.17
N ILE A 277 -19.64 -5.49 -0.24
CA ILE A 277 -18.36 -4.95 0.24
C ILE A 277 -18.04 -3.61 -0.45
N LEU A 278 -18.16 -3.55 -1.76
CA LEU A 278 -17.95 -2.31 -2.50
C LEU A 278 -18.91 -1.20 -2.05
N SER A 279 -20.19 -1.53 -1.86
CA SER A 279 -21.20 -0.58 -1.36
C SER A 279 -20.86 -0.04 0.02
N ASP A 280 -20.38 -0.89 0.94
CA ASP A 280 -20.00 -0.50 2.31
C ASP A 280 -18.74 0.39 2.33
N ILE A 281 -17.86 0.22 1.35
CA ILE A 281 -16.73 1.13 1.14
C ILE A 281 -17.23 2.48 0.63
N GLN A 282 -18.08 2.48 -0.39
CA GLN A 282 -18.55 3.70 -1.05
C GLN A 282 -19.42 4.59 -0.16
N ASP A 283 -20.24 3.99 0.70
CA ASP A 283 -21.11 4.73 1.63
C ASP A 283 -20.44 5.09 2.97
N GLY A 284 -19.17 4.68 3.16
CA GLY A 284 -18.38 4.99 4.36
C GLY A 284 -18.66 4.07 5.55
N THR A 285 -19.46 3.01 5.40
CA THR A 285 -19.74 2.05 6.47
C THR A 285 -18.45 1.40 6.96
N PHE A 286 -17.60 0.91 6.04
CA PHE A 286 -16.30 0.33 6.39
C PHE A 286 -15.39 1.34 7.10
N ALA A 287 -15.25 2.54 6.54
CA ALA A 287 -14.39 3.57 7.10
C ALA A 287 -14.81 3.96 8.53
N LYS A 288 -16.12 4.11 8.76
CA LYS A 288 -16.68 4.39 10.08
C LYS A 288 -16.34 3.28 11.07
N ASP A 289 -16.57 2.01 10.73
CA ASP A 289 -16.35 0.89 11.63
C ASP A 289 -14.85 0.72 11.94
N PHE A 290 -13.98 0.87 10.95
CA PHE A 290 -12.53 0.87 11.12
C PHE A 290 -12.05 1.98 12.06
N LEU A 291 -12.41 3.23 11.79
CA LEU A 291 -12.00 4.37 12.61
C LEU A 291 -12.52 4.30 14.04
N LEU A 292 -13.73 3.79 14.25
CA LEU A 292 -14.29 3.60 15.60
C LEU A 292 -13.48 2.56 16.39
N ASP A 293 -13.19 1.39 15.80
CA ASP A 293 -12.40 0.35 16.48
C ASP A 293 -10.96 0.81 16.75
N MET A 294 -10.34 1.50 15.78
CA MET A 294 -8.96 1.99 15.87
C MET A 294 -8.79 3.22 16.75
N SER A 295 -9.88 3.89 17.14
CA SER A 295 -9.84 5.07 18.03
C SER A 295 -9.39 4.73 19.45
N GLU A 296 -9.00 5.74 20.23
CA GLU A 296 -8.70 5.60 21.66
C GLU A 296 -9.90 5.00 22.43
N ALA A 297 -11.11 5.39 22.10
CA ALA A 297 -12.34 4.86 22.70
C ALA A 297 -12.65 3.42 22.29
N GLY A 298 -12.39 3.05 21.04
CA GLY A 298 -12.55 1.70 20.53
C GLY A 298 -11.48 0.74 21.03
N GLY A 299 -10.27 1.25 21.35
CA GLY A 299 -9.17 0.49 21.95
C GLY A 299 -8.62 -0.62 21.08
N GLN A 300 -8.99 -0.67 19.81
CA GLN A 300 -8.62 -1.72 18.83
C GLN A 300 -9.09 -3.11 19.28
N VAL A 301 -10.25 -3.20 19.93
CA VAL A 301 -10.72 -4.45 20.55
C VAL A 301 -10.97 -5.51 19.50
N HIS A 302 -11.72 -5.19 18.45
CA HIS A 302 -11.98 -6.13 17.37
C HIS A 302 -10.71 -6.49 16.60
N PHE A 303 -9.94 -5.49 16.21
CA PHE A 303 -8.69 -5.67 15.46
C PHE A 303 -7.68 -6.58 16.18
N LYS A 304 -7.45 -6.35 17.48
CA LYS A 304 -6.57 -7.21 18.31
C LYS A 304 -7.09 -8.63 18.47
N ALA A 305 -8.41 -8.79 18.66
CA ALA A 305 -9.02 -10.10 18.75
C ALA A 305 -8.85 -10.90 17.45
N MET A 306 -9.10 -10.28 16.30
CA MET A 306 -8.93 -10.92 15.00
C MET A 306 -7.47 -11.25 14.71
N ARG A 307 -6.51 -10.36 15.05
CA ARG A 307 -5.07 -10.67 14.95
C ARG A 307 -4.67 -11.90 15.74
N LYS A 308 -5.20 -12.06 16.96
CA LYS A 308 -4.95 -13.25 17.79
C LYS A 308 -5.50 -14.51 17.13
N ILE A 309 -6.77 -14.49 16.71
CA ILE A 309 -7.41 -15.61 16.02
C ILE A 309 -6.63 -16.01 14.78
N ALA A 310 -6.24 -15.04 13.96
CA ALA A 310 -5.47 -15.29 12.74
C ALA A 310 -4.10 -15.93 13.04
N ALA A 311 -3.39 -15.45 14.07
CA ALA A 311 -2.08 -15.98 14.44
C ALA A 311 -2.15 -17.42 14.99
N GLU A 312 -3.27 -17.81 15.59
CA GLU A 312 -3.52 -19.16 16.15
C GLU A 312 -4.10 -20.12 15.10
N HIS A 313 -4.36 -19.65 13.87
CA HIS A 313 -4.95 -20.49 12.83
C HIS A 313 -3.99 -21.64 12.42
N PRO A 314 -4.50 -22.88 12.23
CA PRO A 314 -3.65 -24.02 11.89
C PRO A 314 -2.75 -23.81 10.67
N SER A 315 -3.18 -23.07 9.67
CA SER A 315 -2.35 -22.73 8.50
C SER A 315 -1.15 -21.86 8.86
N GLU A 316 -1.25 -20.98 9.87
CA GLU A 316 -0.13 -20.17 10.32
C GLU A 316 0.89 -20.98 11.10
N VAL A 317 0.42 -21.87 11.98
CA VAL A 317 1.28 -22.78 12.76
C VAL A 317 2.09 -23.69 11.82
N VAL A 318 1.43 -24.35 10.88
CA VAL A 318 2.08 -25.19 9.86
C VAL A 318 2.93 -24.37 8.92
N GLY A 319 2.44 -23.21 8.51
CA GLY A 319 3.16 -22.30 7.63
C GLY A 319 4.48 -21.81 8.22
N GLU A 320 4.55 -21.57 9.53
CA GLU A 320 5.80 -21.22 10.19
C GLU A 320 6.84 -22.33 10.08
N GLU A 321 6.44 -23.60 10.27
CA GLU A 321 7.33 -24.75 10.08
C GLU A 321 7.84 -24.84 8.64
N ILE A 322 6.95 -24.70 7.67
CA ILE A 322 7.29 -24.76 6.24
C ILE A 322 8.22 -23.62 5.83
N ARG A 323 7.94 -22.38 6.26
CA ARG A 323 8.78 -21.22 5.93
C ARG A 323 10.21 -21.35 6.45
N LYS A 324 10.43 -22.06 7.56
CA LYS A 324 11.78 -22.36 8.10
C LYS A 324 12.59 -23.32 7.22
N LEU A 325 11.96 -24.09 6.33
CA LEU A 325 12.67 -24.97 5.40
C LEU A 325 13.40 -24.19 4.28
N TYR A 326 13.01 -22.93 4.05
CA TYR A 326 13.58 -22.12 2.98
C TYR A 326 14.72 -21.25 3.50
N SER A 327 15.96 -21.67 3.29
CA SER A 327 17.16 -20.93 3.70
C SER A 327 17.32 -19.55 3.04
N TRP A 328 16.62 -19.33 1.92
CA TRP A 328 16.62 -18.04 1.20
C TRP A 328 15.51 -17.08 1.67
N ASN A 329 14.61 -17.49 2.53
CA ASN A 329 13.73 -16.59 3.27
C ASN A 329 14.59 -15.97 4.39
N GLY A 330 15.56 -15.14 3.99
CA GLY A 330 16.46 -14.49 4.91
C GLY A 330 15.74 -13.52 5.83
N GLU A 331 16.44 -13.21 6.90
CA GLU A 331 16.07 -12.36 8.03
C GLU A 331 15.29 -11.11 7.62
N ASP A 332 14.14 -10.88 8.30
CA ASP A 332 13.36 -9.64 8.41
C ASP A 332 13.29 -8.73 7.17
N LYS A 333 12.65 -9.20 6.10
CA LYS A 333 12.19 -8.31 5.03
C LYS A 333 10.94 -7.51 5.40
N LEU A 334 10.25 -7.90 6.47
CA LEU A 334 9.05 -7.24 6.96
C LEU A 334 9.43 -6.12 7.93
N ILE A 335 9.20 -4.89 7.53
CA ILE A 335 9.24 -3.76 8.44
C ILE A 335 7.87 -3.73 9.12
N ASN A 336 7.83 -4.13 10.38
CA ASN A 336 6.61 -4.02 11.17
C ASN A 336 6.29 -2.53 11.41
N ASN A 337 5.06 -2.17 11.10
CA ASN A 337 4.48 -0.87 11.44
C ASN A 337 4.15 -0.79 12.94
#